data_9646a4dfd0e9fb2dafbcf5f54f7022e2
#
_entry.id   9646a4dfd0e9fb2dafbcf5f54f7022e2
#
_cell.length_a   1.000
_cell.length_b   1.000
_cell.length_c   1.000
_cell.angle_alpha   90.00
_cell.angle_beta   90.00
_cell.angle_gamma   90.00
#
_symmetry.space_group_name_H-M   'P 1'
#
loop_
_entity.id
_entity.type
_entity.pdbx_description
1 polymer ?
#
loop_
_entity_poly.entity_id
_entity_poly.type
_entity_poly.pdbx_seq_one_letter_code
_entity_poly.pdbx_strand_id
1 'polypeptide(L)'
;MEPKGELRRDLFVRADVPVQPVLRPRCHHDFCRVTLAFNIREGHVEETDIGGLKVALIADTPKVMTEGNWRLGVFIDADATDEQFDKLVQVFSGQLGGPMGALAPLVGEVVGVERAAIDIADDGLRHTVRVPGAIDFEIEDIVPFGVETGEPVRFDGMFHPVGSNLTMAEAKRSRINAFGIQYEGKTGLSTSEFSWAA
;
A
#
# COMPACT_ATOMS: atom_id res chain seq x y z
N MET A 1 4.83 -6.44 29.35
CA MET A 1 5.24 -6.94 28.03
C MET A 1 4.97 -5.79 27.08
N GLU A 2 5.99 -5.02 26.74
CA GLU A 2 5.85 -3.87 25.81
C GLU A 2 5.56 -4.40 24.42
N PRO A 3 4.68 -3.73 23.65
CA PRO A 3 4.42 -4.14 22.27
C PRO A 3 5.70 -3.98 21.44
N LYS A 4 6.11 -5.06 20.81
CA LYS A 4 7.28 -5.09 19.93
C LYS A 4 6.91 -4.45 18.60
N GLY A 5 7.50 -3.31 18.31
CA GLY A 5 7.48 -2.68 16.99
C GLY A 5 6.26 -1.79 16.70
N GLU A 6 6.37 -0.50 16.95
CA GLU A 6 5.41 0.49 16.47
C GLU A 6 5.93 1.11 15.16
N LEU A 7 5.15 1.01 14.11
CA LEU A 7 5.44 1.61 12.82
C LEU A 7 4.49 2.80 12.58
N ARG A 8 4.98 4.03 12.59
CA ARG A 8 4.22 5.23 12.18
C ARG A 8 4.51 5.56 10.71
N ARG A 9 3.49 5.75 9.89
CA ARG A 9 3.64 5.74 8.43
C ARG A 9 2.64 6.60 7.70
N ASP A 10 3.09 7.13 6.56
CA ASP A 10 2.20 7.57 5.49
C ASP A 10 2.01 6.40 4.50
N LEU A 11 0.78 6.19 4.09
CA LEU A 11 0.44 5.11 3.17
C LEU A 11 -0.29 5.65 1.97
N PHE A 12 0.16 5.25 0.79
CA PHE A 12 -0.56 5.43 -0.46
C PHE A 12 -1.05 4.08 -0.94
N VAL A 13 -2.38 3.95 -1.03
CA VAL A 13 -3.02 2.76 -1.55
C VAL A 13 -3.64 3.10 -2.88
N ARG A 14 -3.32 2.31 -3.88
CA ARG A 14 -4.04 2.32 -5.11
C ARG A 14 -4.70 0.99 -5.34
N ALA A 15 -6.01 1.01 -5.48
CA ALA A 15 -6.80 -0.13 -5.90
C ALA A 15 -7.61 0.21 -7.14
N ASP A 16 -7.60 -0.66 -8.15
CA ASP A 16 -8.60 -0.69 -9.19
C ASP A 16 -9.89 -1.31 -8.63
N VAL A 17 -10.43 -0.69 -7.59
CA VAL A 17 -11.69 -1.13 -6.98
C VAL A 17 -12.70 -0.02 -7.17
N PRO A 18 -13.74 -0.23 -7.98
CA PRO A 18 -14.91 0.61 -7.88
C PRO A 18 -15.51 0.40 -6.50
N VAL A 19 -15.53 1.45 -5.72
CA VAL A 19 -16.17 1.46 -4.40
C VAL A 19 -17.66 1.26 -4.59
N GLN A 20 -18.10 0.02 -4.53
CA GLN A 20 -19.47 -0.27 -4.17
C GLN A 20 -19.46 -0.66 -2.69
N PRO A 21 -20.34 -0.07 -1.86
CA PRO A 21 -20.49 -0.46 -0.47
C PRO A 21 -21.17 -1.83 -0.38
N VAL A 22 -20.44 -2.88 -0.72
CA VAL A 22 -20.91 -4.25 -0.59
C VAL A 22 -19.97 -4.98 0.34
N LEU A 23 -20.51 -5.71 1.26
CA LEU A 23 -19.85 -6.54 2.27
C LEU A 23 -18.85 -7.59 1.71
N ARG A 24 -18.62 -7.60 0.40
CA ARG A 24 -17.61 -8.39 -0.30
C ARG A 24 -16.99 -7.55 -1.40
N PRO A 25 -15.73 -7.12 -1.29
CA PRO A 25 -15.06 -6.40 -2.36
C PRO A 25 -14.96 -7.29 -3.61
N ARG A 26 -15.63 -6.87 -4.67
CA ARG A 26 -15.58 -7.53 -5.98
C ARG A 26 -15.08 -6.55 -7.01
N CYS A 27 -14.05 -6.92 -7.73
CA CYS A 27 -13.55 -6.13 -8.85
C CYS A 27 -14.48 -6.25 -10.07
N HIS A 28 -14.51 -5.24 -10.95
CA HIS A 28 -15.30 -5.29 -12.19
C HIS A 28 -14.73 -6.26 -13.22
N HIS A 29 -13.42 -6.51 -13.15
CA HIS A 29 -12.72 -7.50 -13.97
C HIS A 29 -12.67 -8.85 -13.23
N ASP A 30 -12.21 -9.89 -13.90
CA ASP A 30 -12.02 -11.20 -13.29
C ASP A 30 -10.78 -11.28 -12.39
N PHE A 31 -10.13 -10.16 -12.20
CA PHE A 31 -8.97 -9.95 -11.30
C PHE A 31 -9.07 -8.60 -10.61
N CYS A 32 -8.34 -8.43 -9.51
CA CYS A 32 -8.12 -7.15 -8.85
C CYS A 32 -6.61 -6.90 -8.71
N ARG A 33 -6.14 -5.74 -9.13
CA ARG A 33 -4.73 -5.36 -9.05
C ARG A 33 -4.56 -4.14 -8.17
N VAL A 34 -3.64 -4.24 -7.24
CA VAL A 34 -3.42 -3.24 -6.20
C VAL A 34 -1.94 -2.90 -6.12
N THR A 35 -1.61 -1.63 -5.99
CA THR A 35 -0.29 -1.17 -5.57
C THR A 35 -0.44 -0.40 -4.26
N LEU A 36 0.32 -0.82 -3.25
CA LEU A 36 0.42 -0.15 -1.96
C LEU A 36 1.82 0.43 -1.83
N ALA A 37 1.94 1.70 -1.48
CA ALA A 37 3.22 2.32 -1.22
C ALA A 37 3.26 2.87 0.21
N PHE A 38 4.35 2.58 0.90
CA PHE A 38 4.57 2.91 2.30
C PHE A 38 5.77 3.82 2.43
N ASN A 39 5.56 5.00 2.99
CA ASN A 39 6.63 5.89 3.41
C ASN A 39 6.76 5.77 4.94
N ILE A 40 7.77 5.08 5.42
CA ILE A 40 7.99 4.84 6.85
C ILE A 40 8.68 6.05 7.43
N ARG A 41 7.95 6.90 8.16
CA ARG A 41 8.54 8.08 8.78
C ARG A 41 9.41 7.72 9.97
N GLU A 42 8.87 6.88 10.84
CA GLU A 42 9.52 6.39 12.06
C GLU A 42 9.14 4.92 12.25
N GLY A 43 10.06 4.12 12.77
CA GLY A 43 9.74 2.75 13.09
C GLY A 43 10.99 1.92 13.39
N HIS A 44 10.78 0.87 14.16
CA HIS A 44 11.82 -0.12 14.44
C HIS A 44 11.22 -1.51 14.45
N VAL A 45 12.05 -2.46 14.12
CA VAL A 45 11.75 -3.90 14.23
C VAL A 45 12.80 -4.49 15.13
N GLU A 46 12.39 -4.88 16.34
CA GLU A 46 13.32 -5.20 17.44
C GLU A 46 14.26 -4.00 17.66
N GLU A 47 15.58 -4.17 17.54
CA GLU A 47 16.58 -3.12 17.71
C GLU A 47 16.93 -2.38 16.40
N THR A 48 16.37 -2.82 15.26
CA THR A 48 16.70 -2.26 13.93
C THR A 48 15.77 -1.10 13.60
N ASP A 49 16.32 0.11 13.49
CA ASP A 49 15.59 1.28 12.99
C ASP A 49 15.32 1.13 11.48
N ILE A 50 14.07 1.34 11.07
CA ILE A 50 13.61 1.30 9.69
C ILE A 50 12.98 2.63 9.25
N GLY A 51 13.13 3.68 10.07
CA GLY A 51 12.65 5.03 9.76
C GLY A 51 13.29 5.59 8.49
N GLY A 52 12.52 6.36 7.72
CA GLY A 52 12.96 6.95 6.45
C GLY A 52 12.92 6.01 5.24
N LEU A 53 12.72 4.70 5.45
CA LEU A 53 12.67 3.73 4.36
C LEU A 53 11.28 3.64 3.72
N LYS A 54 11.25 3.17 2.49
CA LYS A 54 10.04 3.02 1.70
C LYS A 54 9.86 1.58 1.23
N VAL A 55 8.60 1.19 1.08
CA VAL A 55 8.23 -0.14 0.55
C VAL A 55 7.07 0.03 -0.43
N ALA A 56 7.11 -0.68 -1.55
CA ALA A 56 6.00 -0.76 -2.48
C ALA A 56 5.60 -2.22 -2.73
N LEU A 57 4.31 -2.52 -2.58
CA LEU A 57 3.72 -3.82 -2.83
C LEU A 57 2.88 -3.77 -4.10
N ILE A 58 2.94 -4.82 -4.90
CA ILE A 58 2.05 -5.03 -6.04
C ILE A 58 1.36 -6.36 -5.82
N ALA A 59 0.04 -6.38 -5.83
CA ALA A 59 -0.75 -7.59 -5.72
C ALA A 59 -1.65 -7.78 -6.94
N ASP A 60 -1.66 -8.99 -7.47
CA ASP A 60 -2.61 -9.47 -8.48
C ASP A 60 -3.47 -10.55 -7.81
N THR A 61 -4.76 -10.29 -7.70
CA THR A 61 -5.68 -11.11 -6.91
C THR A 61 -6.86 -11.57 -7.75
N PRO A 62 -7.56 -12.64 -7.38
CA PRO A 62 -8.82 -13.00 -8.03
C PRO A 62 -9.88 -11.91 -7.81
N LYS A 63 -10.96 -12.00 -8.58
CA LYS A 63 -12.10 -11.07 -8.51
C LYS A 63 -12.64 -10.85 -7.10
N VAL A 64 -12.64 -11.89 -6.29
CA VAL A 64 -12.97 -11.84 -4.87
C VAL A 64 -11.68 -12.01 -4.09
N MET A 65 -11.13 -10.91 -3.59
CA MET A 65 -9.81 -10.88 -2.95
C MET A 65 -9.70 -11.86 -1.77
N THR A 66 -10.79 -12.09 -1.04
CA THR A 66 -10.83 -13.01 0.11
C THR A 66 -10.72 -14.50 -0.27
N GLU A 67 -10.78 -14.86 -1.55
CA GLU A 67 -10.55 -16.22 -2.02
C GLU A 67 -9.06 -16.62 -2.01
N GLY A 68 -8.17 -15.68 -1.72
CA GLY A 68 -6.73 -15.94 -1.66
C GLY A 68 -6.08 -16.06 -3.03
N ASN A 69 -5.01 -16.85 -3.11
CA ASN A 69 -4.19 -17.04 -4.32
C ASN A 69 -3.61 -15.75 -4.89
N TRP A 70 -3.28 -14.79 -4.02
CA TRP A 70 -2.64 -13.54 -4.44
C TRP A 70 -1.23 -13.79 -4.94
N ARG A 71 -0.88 -13.15 -6.04
CA ARG A 71 0.50 -13.02 -6.50
C ARG A 71 1.03 -11.70 -6.01
N LEU A 72 2.07 -11.74 -5.17
CA LEU A 72 2.60 -10.57 -4.47
C LEU A 72 4.03 -10.29 -4.89
N GLY A 73 4.30 -9.08 -5.37
CA GLY A 73 5.64 -8.54 -5.59
C GLY A 73 5.93 -7.40 -4.61
N VAL A 74 7.18 -7.31 -4.17
CA VAL A 74 7.62 -6.32 -3.16
C VAL A 74 8.87 -5.61 -3.64
N PHE A 75 8.86 -4.28 -3.62
CA PHE A 75 10.05 -3.45 -3.67
C PHE A 75 10.35 -2.89 -2.28
N ILE A 76 11.60 -3.02 -1.87
CA ILE A 76 12.14 -2.45 -0.64
C ILE A 76 13.16 -1.38 -1.04
N ASP A 77 13.19 -0.28 -0.30
CA ASP A 77 14.07 0.85 -0.55
C ASP A 77 15.53 0.40 -0.79
N ALA A 78 16.14 0.92 -1.83
CA ALA A 78 17.54 0.62 -2.15
C ALA A 78 18.51 1.13 -1.08
N ASP A 79 18.11 2.15 -0.32
CA ASP A 79 18.91 2.72 0.77
C ASP A 79 18.90 1.84 2.05
N ALA A 80 18.06 0.79 2.10
CA ALA A 80 18.04 -0.13 3.23
C ALA A 80 19.35 -0.92 3.33
N THR A 81 19.93 -1.03 4.52
CA THR A 81 21.00 -2.00 4.81
C THR A 81 20.47 -3.44 4.66
N ASP A 82 21.35 -4.42 4.65
CA ASP A 82 20.93 -5.83 4.56
C ASP A 82 20.07 -6.24 5.76
N GLU A 83 20.42 -5.80 6.95
CA GLU A 83 19.63 -6.03 8.16
C GLU A 83 18.23 -5.39 8.07
N GLN A 84 18.13 -4.12 7.66
CA GLN A 84 16.88 -3.43 7.46
C GLN A 84 16.02 -4.09 6.38
N PHE A 85 16.66 -4.54 5.30
CA PHE A 85 15.98 -5.29 4.23
C PHE A 85 15.35 -6.57 4.77
N ASP A 86 16.09 -7.38 5.50
CA ASP A 86 15.62 -8.64 6.08
C ASP A 86 14.48 -8.41 7.08
N LYS A 87 14.55 -7.33 7.89
CA LYS A 87 13.48 -6.93 8.80
C LYS A 87 12.22 -6.51 8.05
N LEU A 88 12.35 -5.72 7.00
CA LEU A 88 11.22 -5.32 6.17
C LEU A 88 10.58 -6.51 5.45
N VAL A 89 11.39 -7.47 4.98
CA VAL A 89 10.86 -8.73 4.43
C VAL A 89 10.03 -9.48 5.48
N GLN A 90 10.48 -9.58 6.72
CA GLN A 90 9.73 -10.23 7.80
C GLN A 90 8.41 -9.52 8.10
N VAL A 91 8.41 -8.17 8.13
CA VAL A 91 7.19 -7.36 8.32
C VAL A 91 6.20 -7.61 7.19
N PHE A 92 6.65 -7.43 5.95
CA PHE A 92 5.76 -7.44 4.79
C PHE A 92 5.38 -8.83 4.29
N SER A 93 6.08 -9.88 4.73
CA SER A 93 5.64 -11.27 4.57
C SER A 93 4.64 -11.73 5.64
N GLY A 94 4.40 -10.90 6.67
CA GLY A 94 3.49 -11.23 7.77
C GLY A 94 4.07 -12.15 8.84
N GLN A 95 5.38 -12.46 8.79
CA GLN A 95 6.05 -13.33 9.79
C GLN A 95 5.99 -12.74 11.21
N LEU A 96 5.98 -11.42 11.32
CA LEU A 96 5.92 -10.70 12.59
C LEU A 96 4.48 -10.42 13.05
N GLY A 97 3.47 -10.97 12.37
CA GLY A 97 2.07 -10.70 12.72
C GLY A 97 1.59 -9.35 12.18
N GLY A 98 0.76 -8.65 12.99
CA GLY A 98 0.18 -7.37 12.61
C GLY A 98 -0.72 -7.43 11.38
N PRO A 99 -0.96 -6.29 10.70
CA PRO A 99 -1.84 -6.24 9.54
C PRO A 99 -1.39 -7.13 8.38
N MET A 100 -0.08 -7.26 8.16
CA MET A 100 0.44 -8.14 7.11
C MET A 100 0.30 -9.62 7.46
N GLY A 101 0.35 -9.97 8.75
CA GLY A 101 0.04 -11.33 9.23
C GLY A 101 -1.40 -11.74 8.94
N ALA A 102 -2.34 -10.80 9.00
CA ALA A 102 -3.74 -11.05 8.65
C ALA A 102 -3.93 -11.28 7.13
N LEU A 103 -3.07 -10.70 6.29
CA LEU A 103 -3.11 -10.86 4.82
C LEU A 103 -2.30 -12.07 4.33
N ALA A 104 -1.29 -12.51 5.07
CA ALA A 104 -0.39 -13.59 4.67
C ALA A 104 -1.12 -14.87 4.21
N PRO A 105 -2.23 -15.32 4.84
CA PRO A 105 -2.98 -16.50 4.37
C PRO A 105 -3.61 -16.34 2.98
N LEU A 106 -3.75 -15.11 2.48
CA LEU A 106 -4.31 -14.82 1.16
C LEU A 106 -3.25 -14.91 0.06
N VAL A 107 -1.96 -14.85 0.40
CA VAL A 107 -0.85 -14.90 -0.54
C VAL A 107 -0.63 -16.34 -0.98
N GLY A 108 -0.80 -16.61 -2.27
CA GLY A 108 -0.52 -17.90 -2.89
C GLY A 108 0.89 -17.97 -3.46
N GLU A 109 1.43 -16.86 -3.95
CA GLU A 109 2.74 -16.79 -4.58
C GLU A 109 3.42 -15.45 -4.31
N VAL A 110 4.66 -15.46 -3.87
CA VAL A 110 5.53 -14.28 -3.87
C VAL A 110 6.33 -14.30 -5.17
N VAL A 111 5.98 -13.39 -6.10
CA VAL A 111 6.57 -13.34 -7.45
C VAL A 111 7.90 -12.61 -7.50
N GLY A 112 8.28 -11.90 -6.44
CA GLY A 112 9.59 -11.28 -6.30
C GLY A 112 9.67 -10.37 -5.08
N VAL A 113 10.89 -10.25 -4.54
CA VAL A 113 11.26 -9.24 -3.55
C VAL A 113 12.56 -8.62 -4.01
N GLU A 114 12.55 -7.32 -4.32
CA GLU A 114 13.68 -6.64 -4.95
C GLU A 114 13.98 -5.32 -4.24
N ARG A 115 15.26 -4.93 -4.26
CA ARG A 115 15.68 -3.57 -3.88
C ARG A 115 15.41 -2.63 -5.03
N ALA A 116 14.83 -1.46 -4.75
CA ALA A 116 14.61 -0.43 -5.76
C ALA A 116 14.69 0.97 -5.14
N ALA A 117 15.10 1.94 -5.95
CA ALA A 117 14.91 3.34 -5.60
C ALA A 117 13.40 3.64 -5.64
N ILE A 118 12.83 4.03 -4.51
CA ILE A 118 11.42 4.35 -4.37
C ILE A 118 11.31 5.84 -4.05
N ASP A 119 10.64 6.60 -4.90
CA ASP A 119 10.34 7.99 -4.68
C ASP A 119 8.85 8.14 -4.33
N ILE A 120 8.57 8.72 -3.17
CA ILE A 120 7.22 9.03 -2.70
C ILE A 120 7.20 10.51 -2.34
N ALA A 121 6.30 11.27 -2.94
CA ALA A 121 6.14 12.68 -2.66
C ALA A 121 4.67 13.06 -2.44
N ASP A 122 4.46 13.94 -1.48
CA ASP A 122 3.18 14.50 -1.07
C ASP A 122 3.18 16.01 -1.27
N ASP A 123 2.18 16.51 -1.98
CA ASP A 123 1.92 17.93 -2.16
C ASP A 123 0.43 18.22 -1.93
N GLY A 124 0.08 18.37 -0.67
CA GLY A 124 -1.30 18.60 -0.24
C GLY A 124 -2.24 17.45 -0.60
N LEU A 125 -3.08 17.65 -1.62
CA LEU A 125 -4.02 16.63 -2.09
C LEU A 125 -3.42 15.70 -3.15
N ARG A 126 -2.19 15.95 -3.59
CA ARG A 126 -1.53 15.21 -4.66
C ARG A 126 -0.43 14.30 -4.12
N HIS A 127 -0.46 13.05 -4.53
CA HIS A 127 0.46 12.02 -4.07
C HIS A 127 1.08 11.30 -5.25
N THR A 128 2.40 11.17 -5.26
CA THR A 128 3.14 10.49 -6.34
C THR A 128 3.99 9.37 -5.81
N VAL A 129 4.07 8.27 -6.57
CA VAL A 129 4.98 7.16 -6.30
C VAL A 129 5.68 6.75 -7.57
N ARG A 130 7.00 6.61 -7.50
CA ARG A 130 7.83 6.16 -8.62
C ARG A 130 8.82 5.10 -8.18
N VAL A 131 8.86 4.02 -8.95
CA VAL A 131 9.95 3.05 -8.98
C VAL A 131 10.39 2.96 -10.43
N PRO A 132 11.62 3.35 -10.78
CA PRO A 132 12.08 3.46 -12.16
C PRO A 132 11.81 2.17 -12.97
N GLY A 133 11.11 2.30 -14.08
CA GLY A 133 10.76 1.17 -14.95
C GLY A 133 9.62 0.26 -14.48
N ALA A 134 9.17 0.40 -13.24
CA ALA A 134 8.20 -0.51 -12.61
C ALA A 134 6.89 0.19 -12.19
N ILE A 135 6.97 1.30 -11.48
CA ILE A 135 5.83 2.02 -10.91
C ILE A 135 5.95 3.50 -11.28
N ASP A 136 4.89 4.06 -11.82
CA ASP A 136 4.72 5.51 -11.99
C ASP A 136 3.24 5.83 -11.84
N PHE A 137 2.83 6.26 -10.65
CA PHE A 137 1.48 6.72 -10.44
C PHE A 137 1.43 8.06 -9.71
N GLU A 138 0.36 8.79 -9.99
CA GLU A 138 -0.03 10.02 -9.35
C GLU A 138 -1.53 9.96 -9.07
N ILE A 139 -1.90 10.19 -7.82
CA ILE A 139 -3.29 10.28 -7.39
C ILE A 139 -3.54 11.67 -6.79
N GLU A 140 -4.78 12.13 -6.89
CA GLU A 140 -5.22 13.38 -6.28
C GLU A 140 -6.50 13.13 -5.48
N ASP A 141 -6.49 13.53 -4.22
CA ASP A 141 -7.60 13.38 -3.30
C ASP A 141 -8.82 14.16 -3.82
N ILE A 142 -9.99 13.55 -3.76
CA ILE A 142 -11.22 14.10 -4.34
C ILE A 142 -11.89 15.02 -3.33
N VAL A 143 -11.94 16.30 -3.65
CA VAL A 143 -12.79 17.28 -2.96
C VAL A 143 -14.14 17.34 -3.68
N PRO A 144 -15.27 17.03 -3.01
CA PRO A 144 -16.58 17.04 -3.65
C PRO A 144 -16.98 18.45 -4.12
N PHE A 145 -17.70 18.51 -5.22
CA PHE A 145 -18.26 19.78 -5.71
C PHE A 145 -19.14 20.45 -4.64
N GLY A 146 -18.92 21.73 -4.39
CA GLY A 146 -19.66 22.52 -3.41
C GLY A 146 -19.15 22.42 -1.97
N VAL A 147 -18.05 21.71 -1.72
CA VAL A 147 -17.38 21.71 -0.41
C VAL A 147 -16.40 22.87 -0.34
N GLU A 148 -16.83 23.97 0.30
CA GLU A 148 -16.04 25.22 0.39
C GLU A 148 -14.82 25.09 1.30
N THR A 149 -14.79 24.10 2.22
CA THR A 149 -13.66 23.85 3.12
C THR A 149 -12.45 23.27 2.42
N GLY A 150 -12.60 22.73 1.21
CA GLY A 150 -11.55 22.01 0.51
C GLY A 150 -11.24 20.61 1.08
N GLU A 151 -12.07 20.12 2.02
CA GLU A 151 -11.87 18.80 2.64
C GLU A 151 -12.21 17.68 1.67
N PRO A 152 -11.32 16.68 1.52
CA PRO A 152 -11.55 15.56 0.63
C PRO A 152 -12.54 14.54 1.22
N VAL A 153 -13.06 13.66 0.36
CA VAL A 153 -13.91 12.54 0.76
C VAL A 153 -13.10 11.54 1.56
N ARG A 154 -13.57 11.22 2.77
CA ARG A 154 -12.95 10.23 3.66
C ARG A 154 -13.87 9.04 3.88
N PHE A 155 -13.26 7.86 4.00
CA PHE A 155 -13.93 6.64 4.42
C PHE A 155 -13.64 6.39 5.89
N ASP A 156 -14.69 6.27 6.69
CA ASP A 156 -14.61 5.94 8.09
C ASP A 156 -15.17 4.53 8.34
N GLY A 157 -14.54 3.79 9.26
CA GLY A 157 -14.99 2.46 9.64
C GLY A 157 -14.81 1.36 8.56
N MET A 158 -14.13 1.64 7.48
CA MET A 158 -13.86 0.63 6.46
C MET A 158 -12.71 -0.27 6.90
N PHE A 159 -12.90 -1.60 6.82
CA PHE A 159 -11.80 -2.52 7.02
C PHE A 159 -10.78 -2.37 5.89
N HIS A 160 -9.59 -1.94 6.25
CA HIS A 160 -8.44 -1.94 5.38
C HIS A 160 -7.18 -2.34 6.19
N PRO A 161 -6.23 -3.06 5.60
CA PRO A 161 -5.01 -3.50 6.32
C PRO A 161 -4.22 -2.38 6.96
N VAL A 162 -4.28 -1.18 6.43
CA VAL A 162 -3.64 -0.01 7.03
C VAL A 162 -4.37 0.54 8.25
N GLY A 163 -5.61 0.09 8.50
CA GLY A 163 -6.29 0.30 9.79
C GLY A 163 -6.65 1.74 10.11
N SER A 164 -6.79 2.63 9.13
CA SER A 164 -7.02 4.05 9.35
C SER A 164 -8.06 4.63 8.40
N ASN A 165 -8.46 5.86 8.65
CA ASN A 165 -9.31 6.64 7.76
C ASN A 165 -8.60 6.81 6.42
N LEU A 166 -9.27 6.38 5.36
CA LEU A 166 -8.76 6.50 4.01
C LEU A 166 -9.43 7.66 3.29
N THR A 167 -8.66 8.38 2.50
CA THR A 167 -9.15 9.44 1.65
C THR A 167 -9.32 8.91 0.24
N MET A 168 -10.45 9.21 -0.40
CA MET A 168 -10.71 8.83 -1.78
C MET A 168 -9.92 9.70 -2.75
N ALA A 169 -9.22 9.08 -3.69
CA ALA A 169 -8.43 9.77 -4.69
C ALA A 169 -8.74 9.28 -6.11
N GLU A 170 -8.50 10.15 -7.09
CA GLU A 170 -8.55 9.86 -8.50
C GLU A 170 -7.13 9.69 -9.06
N ALA A 171 -6.91 8.69 -9.91
CA ALA A 171 -5.63 8.53 -10.56
C ALA A 171 -5.50 9.52 -11.74
N LYS A 172 -4.54 10.43 -11.65
CA LYS A 172 -4.16 11.35 -12.73
C LYS A 172 -3.19 10.70 -13.71
N ARG A 173 -2.34 9.83 -13.20
CA ARG A 173 -1.44 8.97 -13.98
C ARG A 173 -1.28 7.65 -13.28
N SER A 174 -1.13 6.60 -14.05
CA SER A 174 -0.90 5.28 -13.51
C SER A 174 -0.32 4.33 -14.53
N ARG A 175 0.86 3.87 -14.24
CA ARG A 175 1.52 2.82 -15.02
C ARG A 175 2.26 1.90 -14.08
N ILE A 176 1.83 0.65 -14.05
CA ILE A 176 2.44 -0.41 -13.24
C ILE A 176 2.88 -1.51 -14.18
N ASN A 177 4.15 -1.88 -14.12
CA ASN A 177 4.74 -2.95 -14.92
C ASN A 177 5.90 -3.58 -14.15
N ALA A 178 5.62 -4.55 -13.29
CA ALA A 178 6.62 -5.24 -12.49
C ALA A 178 6.18 -6.66 -12.16
N PHE A 179 7.12 -7.57 -11.98
CA PHE A 179 6.90 -8.96 -11.59
C PHE A 179 5.92 -9.70 -12.52
N GLY A 180 5.86 -9.33 -13.80
CA GLY A 180 4.88 -9.88 -14.76
C GLY A 180 3.44 -9.40 -14.53
N ILE A 181 3.23 -8.41 -13.65
CA ILE A 181 1.95 -7.77 -13.40
C ILE A 181 1.96 -6.40 -14.08
N GLN A 182 1.03 -6.20 -15.01
CA GLN A 182 0.93 -4.94 -15.75
C GLN A 182 -0.50 -4.40 -15.71
N TYR A 183 -0.65 -3.13 -15.32
CA TYR A 183 -1.96 -2.45 -15.35
C TYR A 183 -1.84 -0.94 -15.22
N GLU A 184 -2.96 -0.28 -15.55
CA GLU A 184 -3.24 1.12 -15.28
C GLU A 184 -4.51 1.20 -14.44
N GLY A 185 -4.51 1.96 -13.37
CA GLY A 185 -5.68 2.11 -12.53
C GLY A 185 -6.30 3.50 -12.66
N LYS A 186 -7.52 3.63 -12.15
CA LYS A 186 -8.34 4.85 -12.29
C LYS A 186 -8.62 5.53 -10.96
N THR A 187 -8.52 4.79 -9.87
CA THR A 187 -8.85 5.26 -8.53
C THR A 187 -7.68 5.02 -7.59
N GLY A 188 -7.65 5.75 -6.50
CA GLY A 188 -6.67 5.60 -5.45
C GLY A 188 -7.28 5.88 -4.09
N LEU A 189 -6.54 5.51 -3.08
CA LEU A 189 -6.81 5.86 -1.69
C LEU A 189 -5.52 6.40 -1.11
N SER A 190 -5.61 7.43 -0.28
CA SER A 190 -4.49 7.97 0.47
C SER A 190 -4.78 7.93 1.97
N THR A 191 -3.73 7.96 2.77
CA THR A 191 -3.81 8.23 4.21
C THR A 191 -2.51 8.85 4.68
N SER A 192 -2.61 9.87 5.49
CA SER A 192 -1.44 10.59 6.01
C SER A 192 -0.90 10.01 7.32
N GLU A 193 -1.71 9.22 8.02
CA GLU A 193 -1.34 8.70 9.33
C GLU A 193 -1.88 7.29 9.54
N PHE A 194 -0.97 6.36 9.79
CA PHE A 194 -1.31 5.04 10.30
C PHE A 194 -0.17 4.52 11.18
N SER A 195 -0.50 3.64 12.08
CA SER A 195 0.46 3.02 12.99
C SER A 195 0.23 1.51 13.00
N TRP A 196 1.30 0.75 12.87
CA TRP A 196 1.26 -0.69 13.04
C TRP A 196 2.08 -1.09 14.25
N ALA A 197 1.55 -2.06 14.99
CA ALA A 197 2.26 -2.79 16.03
C ALA A 197 2.03 -4.28 15.81
N ALA A 198 3.03 -5.10 16.14
CA ALA A 198 2.98 -6.56 16.08
C ALA A 198 3.45 -7.19 17.41
#